data_40bd6120ed23fef74420339ada05ef1c
#
_entry.id   40bd6120ed23fef74420339ada05ef1c
#
_cell.length_a   1.000
_cell.length_b   1.000
_cell.length_c   1.000
_cell.angle_alpha   90.00
_cell.angle_beta   90.00
_cell.angle_gamma   90.00
#
_symmetry.space_group_name_H-M   'P 1'
#
loop_
_entity.id
_entity.type
_entity.pdbx_description
1 polymer ?
#
loop_
_entity_poly.entity_id
_entity_poly.type
_entity_poly.pdbx_seq_one_letter_code
_entity_poly.pdbx_strand_id
1 'polypeptide(L)'
;MKRQKRIALVNDITGFGRCSVTVELPLISAMKIQACPLPTAILSVHTGFPNHYLDDYTARMEPYIKSWEVNGLAFDGICTGFLGSAEQIAIVLDFIHRFKGAETRVMVDPVMGDYGKLYPSYTQEMCDKMRRLLGVADLVTPNLTEACQLLDIPYPEDGIVTDGVLQQMAEALAARGPQQVVITGLHEGDFIKNFLYDAGHMAIVRAPKIGGDRSGSGDAFAAIVAASLINGEGLEEAVQKAASFISRCLQYALELDLPWNYGLPFEEYLTELH
;
A
#
# COMPACT_ATOMS: atom_id res chain seq x y z
N MET A 1 -30.32 -0.43 -5.77
CA MET A 1 -29.76 0.81 -6.37
C MET A 1 -28.24 0.64 -6.53
N LYS A 2 -27.68 1.00 -7.68
CA LYS A 2 -26.22 1.09 -7.83
C LYS A 2 -25.74 2.29 -6.99
N ARG A 3 -25.04 2.05 -5.87
CA ARG A 3 -24.34 3.11 -5.14
C ARG A 3 -22.93 3.31 -5.69
N GLN A 4 -22.34 4.47 -5.46
CA GLN A 4 -20.94 4.70 -5.72
C GLN A 4 -20.08 3.75 -4.86
N LYS A 5 -19.05 3.17 -5.46
CA LYS A 5 -18.08 2.31 -4.75
C LYS A 5 -17.30 3.12 -3.71
N ARG A 6 -16.91 2.48 -2.62
CA ARG A 6 -16.21 3.09 -1.49
C ARG A 6 -15.04 2.24 -1.05
N ILE A 7 -13.93 2.89 -0.74
CA ILE A 7 -12.75 2.26 -0.12
C ILE A 7 -12.47 2.94 1.22
N ALA A 8 -12.39 2.17 2.30
CA ALA A 8 -11.85 2.64 3.57
C ALA A 8 -10.32 2.64 3.48
N LEU A 9 -9.69 3.79 3.76
CA LEU A 9 -8.23 3.97 3.77
C LEU A 9 -7.74 4.03 5.21
N VAL A 10 -7.10 2.97 5.67
CA VAL A 10 -6.51 2.89 7.01
C VAL A 10 -5.04 3.25 6.91
N ASN A 11 -4.73 4.54 6.99
CA ASN A 11 -3.37 5.06 6.80
C ASN A 11 -3.20 6.40 7.52
N ASP A 12 -1.97 6.91 7.63
CA ASP A 12 -1.75 8.23 8.19
C ASP A 12 -2.18 9.36 7.26
N ILE A 13 -2.39 10.54 7.82
CA ILE A 13 -2.60 11.78 7.07
C ILE A 13 -1.35 12.64 7.23
N THR A 14 -0.55 12.70 6.18
CA THR A 14 0.66 13.53 6.13
C THR A 14 0.39 14.81 5.35
N GLY A 15 0.59 15.97 5.98
CA GLY A 15 0.25 17.27 5.40
C GLY A 15 1.10 17.69 4.21
N PHE A 16 2.40 17.35 4.22
CA PHE A 16 3.32 17.67 3.12
C PHE A 16 4.22 16.48 2.80
N GLY A 17 4.46 16.23 1.49
CA GLY A 17 5.36 15.19 0.97
C GLY A 17 4.67 14.16 0.08
N ARG A 18 3.38 14.33 -0.24
CA ARG A 18 2.61 13.45 -1.14
C ARG A 18 2.78 11.98 -0.82
N CYS A 19 2.40 11.59 0.39
CA CYS A 19 2.39 10.19 0.83
C CYS A 19 1.11 9.87 1.58
N SER A 20 0.87 8.61 1.85
CA SER A 20 -0.25 8.10 2.63
C SER A 20 -1.61 8.58 2.10
N VAL A 21 -2.57 8.91 2.95
CA VAL A 21 -3.92 9.36 2.53
C VAL A 21 -3.88 10.54 1.57
N THR A 22 -2.91 11.45 1.67
CA THR A 22 -2.87 12.65 0.82
C THR A 22 -2.52 12.36 -0.64
N VAL A 23 -1.94 11.21 -0.95
CA VAL A 23 -1.78 10.71 -2.31
C VAL A 23 -2.86 9.68 -2.68
N GLU A 24 -3.24 8.80 -1.77
CA GLU A 24 -4.23 7.75 -2.04
C GLU A 24 -5.62 8.33 -2.37
N LEU A 25 -6.08 9.30 -1.57
CA LEU A 25 -7.42 9.87 -1.71
C LEU A 25 -7.66 10.53 -3.08
N PRO A 26 -6.80 11.42 -3.60
CA PRO A 26 -7.01 12.00 -4.93
C PRO A 26 -6.91 10.95 -6.05
N LEU A 27 -6.01 9.97 -5.98
CA LEU A 27 -5.87 8.92 -6.99
C LEU A 27 -7.12 8.04 -7.05
N ILE A 28 -7.62 7.57 -5.91
CA ILE A 28 -8.85 6.77 -5.83
C ILE A 28 -10.06 7.57 -6.28
N SER A 29 -10.13 8.86 -5.92
CA SER A 29 -11.23 9.74 -6.34
C SER A 29 -11.22 9.97 -7.86
N ALA A 30 -10.03 10.14 -8.47
CA ALA A 30 -9.88 10.23 -9.93
C ALA A 30 -10.41 8.95 -10.63
N MET A 31 -10.28 7.79 -10.01
CA MET A 31 -10.80 6.50 -10.48
C MET A 31 -12.30 6.29 -10.13
N LYS A 32 -13.03 7.35 -9.76
CA LYS A 32 -14.49 7.39 -9.51
C LYS A 32 -14.95 6.56 -8.32
N ILE A 33 -14.09 6.35 -7.34
CA ILE A 33 -14.39 5.67 -6.08
C ILE A 33 -14.32 6.68 -4.93
N GLN A 34 -15.24 6.60 -3.97
CA GLN A 34 -15.20 7.40 -2.77
C GLN A 34 -14.12 6.84 -1.83
N ALA A 35 -13.06 7.60 -1.59
CA ALA A 35 -12.07 7.30 -0.56
C ALA A 35 -12.55 7.78 0.81
N CYS A 36 -12.49 6.91 1.81
CA CYS A 36 -12.99 7.14 3.17
C CYS A 36 -11.85 6.93 4.19
N PRO A 37 -11.12 7.99 4.58
CA PRO A 37 -9.99 7.84 5.50
C PRO A 37 -10.38 7.42 6.91
N LEU A 38 -9.66 6.42 7.46
CA LEU A 38 -9.56 6.08 8.88
C LEU A 38 -8.12 6.40 9.31
N PRO A 39 -7.87 7.55 9.94
CA PRO A 39 -6.51 7.96 10.27
C PRO A 39 -5.84 7.05 11.30
N THR A 40 -4.55 6.73 11.11
CA THR A 40 -3.69 6.06 12.09
C THR A 40 -2.78 7.04 12.82
N ALA A 41 -2.35 8.09 12.13
CA ALA A 41 -1.59 9.21 12.66
C ALA A 41 -1.85 10.47 11.83
N ILE A 42 -1.50 11.63 12.38
CA ILE A 42 -1.49 12.90 11.63
C ILE A 42 -0.07 13.46 11.70
N LEU A 43 0.55 13.66 10.54
CA LEU A 43 1.90 14.19 10.44
C LEU A 43 1.90 15.56 9.74
N SER A 44 2.76 16.45 10.20
CA SER A 44 2.98 17.73 9.49
C SER A 44 3.70 17.54 8.16
N VAL A 45 4.72 16.69 8.17
CA VAL A 45 5.51 16.19 7.03
C VAL A 45 5.86 14.73 7.32
N HIS A 46 6.20 13.93 6.32
CA HIS A 46 6.60 12.53 6.57
C HIS A 46 7.97 12.41 7.27
N THR A 47 8.27 11.25 7.82
CA THR A 47 9.45 10.98 8.64
C THR A 47 10.80 11.12 7.91
N GLY A 48 10.82 11.26 6.60
CA GLY A 48 12.00 11.60 5.80
C GLY A 48 12.45 13.07 5.92
N PHE A 49 11.66 13.91 6.60
CA PHE A 49 12.09 15.26 6.97
C PHE A 49 12.74 15.26 8.36
N PRO A 50 13.79 16.08 8.59
CA PRO A 50 14.50 16.10 9.87
C PRO A 50 13.65 16.58 11.05
N ASN A 51 12.65 17.42 10.80
CA ASN A 51 11.74 17.97 11.80
C ASN A 51 10.32 17.69 11.37
N HIS A 52 9.69 16.68 11.94
CA HIS A 52 8.28 16.35 11.74
C HIS A 52 7.53 16.39 13.06
N TYR A 53 6.26 16.77 12.99
CA TYR A 53 5.30 16.60 14.08
C TYR A 53 4.44 15.39 13.78
N LEU A 54 4.22 14.54 14.78
CA LEU A 54 3.36 13.38 14.68
C LEU A 54 2.38 13.37 15.86
N ASP A 55 1.08 13.29 15.57
CA ASP A 55 0.02 13.00 16.54
C ASP A 55 -0.49 11.56 16.28
N ASP A 56 -0.25 10.67 17.23
CA ASP A 56 -0.74 9.29 17.21
C ASP A 56 -2.27 9.28 17.37
N TYR A 57 -2.96 8.60 16.45
CA TYR A 57 -4.42 8.59 16.44
C TYR A 57 -5.02 7.34 17.13
N THR A 58 -4.22 6.45 17.71
CA THR A 58 -4.62 5.15 18.27
C THR A 58 -5.85 5.26 19.18
N ALA A 59 -5.81 6.15 20.17
CA ALA A 59 -6.91 6.32 21.14
C ALA A 59 -8.22 6.84 20.51
N ARG A 60 -8.15 7.37 19.29
CA ARG A 60 -9.28 7.96 18.57
C ARG A 60 -9.86 7.03 17.49
N MET A 61 -9.16 5.95 17.14
CA MET A 61 -9.58 5.02 16.08
C MET A 61 -10.89 4.31 16.44
N GLU A 62 -11.01 3.77 17.66
CA GLU A 62 -12.22 3.03 18.04
C GLU A 62 -13.48 3.91 18.09
N PRO A 63 -13.50 5.11 18.70
CA PRO A 63 -14.64 6.02 18.58
C PRO A 63 -15.00 6.39 17.13
N TYR A 64 -13.99 6.53 16.27
CA TYR A 64 -14.17 6.82 14.85
C TYR A 64 -14.86 5.64 14.13
N ILE A 65 -14.34 4.43 14.31
CA ILE A 65 -14.88 3.19 13.75
C ILE A 65 -16.32 2.96 14.26
N LYS A 66 -16.54 3.19 15.55
CA LYS A 66 -17.89 3.07 16.15
C LYS A 66 -18.90 4.02 15.51
N SER A 67 -18.47 5.23 15.17
CA SER A 67 -19.33 6.17 14.42
C SER A 67 -19.71 5.61 13.05
N TRP A 68 -18.79 5.00 12.31
CA TRP A 68 -19.10 4.36 11.03
C TRP A 68 -20.07 3.20 11.18
N GLU A 69 -19.88 2.37 12.21
CA GLU A 69 -20.76 1.23 12.52
C GLU A 69 -22.18 1.68 12.82
N VAL A 70 -22.36 2.65 13.72
CA VAL A 70 -23.69 3.18 14.11
C VAL A 70 -24.41 3.82 12.92
N ASN A 71 -23.67 4.43 12.00
CA ASN A 71 -24.23 4.99 10.76
C ASN A 71 -24.46 3.94 9.66
N GLY A 72 -24.18 2.66 9.90
CA GLY A 72 -24.40 1.57 8.94
C GLY A 72 -23.57 1.69 7.67
N LEU A 73 -22.34 2.21 7.77
CA LEU A 73 -21.48 2.37 6.59
C LEU A 73 -20.97 1.01 6.12
N ALA A 74 -20.79 0.89 4.80
CA ALA A 74 -20.25 -0.30 4.15
C ALA A 74 -19.29 0.10 3.04
N PHE A 75 -18.25 -0.72 2.83
CA PHE A 75 -17.17 -0.49 1.90
C PHE A 75 -17.05 -1.63 0.90
N ASP A 76 -16.68 -1.30 -0.35
CA ASP A 76 -16.34 -2.28 -1.39
C ASP A 76 -14.86 -2.71 -1.27
N GLY A 77 -14.03 -1.87 -0.65
CA GLY A 77 -12.64 -2.16 -0.35
C GLY A 77 -12.22 -1.60 1.01
N ILE A 78 -11.24 -2.26 1.62
CA ILE A 78 -10.48 -1.79 2.78
C ILE A 78 -9.01 -1.85 2.39
N CYS A 79 -8.33 -0.72 2.42
CA CYS A 79 -6.88 -0.64 2.16
C CYS A 79 -6.17 -0.24 3.43
N THR A 80 -5.09 -0.93 3.78
CA THR A 80 -4.24 -0.55 4.90
C THR A 80 -2.88 -0.08 4.40
N GLY A 81 -2.30 0.90 5.08
CA GLY A 81 -0.94 1.38 4.89
C GLY A 81 -0.21 1.43 6.23
N PHE A 82 0.36 2.58 6.58
CA PHE A 82 1.13 2.74 7.80
C PHE A 82 0.30 2.53 9.07
N LEU A 83 0.79 1.65 9.95
CA LEU A 83 0.26 1.39 11.28
C LEU A 83 1.36 1.69 12.32
N GLY A 84 1.10 2.64 13.20
CA GLY A 84 2.10 3.20 14.13
C GLY A 84 2.39 2.34 15.36
N SER A 85 1.58 1.31 15.64
CA SER A 85 1.74 0.48 16.85
C SER A 85 1.14 -0.90 16.72
N ALA A 86 1.58 -1.80 17.60
CA ALA A 86 1.01 -3.13 17.73
C ALA A 86 -0.48 -3.12 18.14
N GLU A 87 -0.92 -2.07 18.85
CA GLU A 87 -2.32 -1.84 19.21
C GLU A 87 -3.14 -1.48 17.98
N GLN A 88 -2.64 -0.59 17.10
CA GLN A 88 -3.32 -0.24 15.85
C GLN A 88 -3.54 -1.46 14.96
N ILE A 89 -2.56 -2.37 14.86
CA ILE A 89 -2.73 -3.62 14.11
C ILE A 89 -3.90 -4.45 14.65
N ALA A 90 -4.07 -4.51 15.98
CA ALA A 90 -5.19 -5.22 16.60
C ALA A 90 -6.54 -4.53 16.31
N ILE A 91 -6.59 -3.19 16.40
CA ILE A 91 -7.79 -2.39 16.07
C ILE A 91 -8.16 -2.59 14.60
N VAL A 92 -7.19 -2.60 13.70
CA VAL A 92 -7.42 -2.76 12.25
C VAL A 92 -7.92 -4.17 11.93
N LEU A 93 -7.39 -5.20 12.57
CA LEU A 93 -7.93 -6.56 12.44
C LEU A 93 -9.40 -6.64 12.88
N ASP A 94 -9.75 -6.04 14.01
CA ASP A 94 -11.14 -5.96 14.47
C ASP A 94 -12.02 -5.15 13.50
N PHE A 95 -11.54 -4.00 13.03
CA PHE A 95 -12.21 -3.20 12.01
C PHE A 95 -12.51 -4.01 10.75
N ILE A 96 -11.52 -4.75 10.24
CA ILE A 96 -11.72 -5.61 9.06
C ILE A 96 -12.81 -6.66 9.34
N HIS A 97 -12.76 -7.35 10.48
CA HIS A 97 -13.77 -8.34 10.84
C HIS A 97 -15.19 -7.76 10.94
N ARG A 98 -15.34 -6.52 11.41
CA ARG A 98 -16.64 -5.84 11.55
C ARG A 98 -17.20 -5.34 10.22
N PHE A 99 -16.35 -4.95 9.27
CA PHE A 99 -16.76 -4.28 8.04
C PHE A 99 -16.56 -5.10 6.75
N LYS A 100 -15.83 -6.22 6.81
CA LYS A 100 -15.66 -7.11 5.65
C LYS A 100 -16.95 -7.86 5.39
N GLY A 101 -17.70 -7.44 4.35
CA GLY A 101 -18.82 -8.18 3.78
C GLY A 101 -18.35 -9.18 2.70
N ALA A 102 -19.29 -9.93 2.12
CA ALA A 102 -18.99 -10.96 1.11
C ALA A 102 -18.27 -10.39 -0.14
N GLU A 103 -18.59 -9.16 -0.51
CA GLU A 103 -18.01 -8.49 -1.70
C GLU A 103 -16.90 -7.50 -1.35
N THR A 104 -16.58 -7.32 -0.06
CA THR A 104 -15.53 -6.38 0.36
C THR A 104 -14.16 -6.99 0.14
N ARG A 105 -13.31 -6.34 -0.65
CA ARG A 105 -11.91 -6.73 -0.84
C ARG A 105 -11.01 -6.06 0.19
N VAL A 106 -10.14 -6.82 0.82
CA VAL A 106 -9.14 -6.32 1.78
C VAL A 106 -7.76 -6.35 1.12
N MET A 107 -7.15 -5.18 0.99
CA MET A 107 -5.84 -4.98 0.40
C MET A 107 -4.90 -4.45 1.48
N VAL A 108 -3.83 -5.19 1.73
CA VAL A 108 -2.86 -4.88 2.77
C VAL A 108 -1.55 -4.46 2.12
N ASP A 109 -1.19 -3.18 2.29
CA ASP A 109 0.17 -2.73 2.11
C ASP A 109 0.88 -2.83 3.46
N PRO A 110 1.81 -3.79 3.61
CA PRO A 110 2.38 -4.12 4.92
C PRO A 110 3.58 -3.24 5.27
N VAL A 111 3.38 -1.93 5.28
CA VAL A 111 4.43 -0.92 5.50
C VAL A 111 5.22 -1.19 6.76
N MET A 112 6.46 -1.69 6.64
CA MET A 112 7.35 -2.03 7.75
C MET A 112 8.78 -1.54 7.58
N GLY A 113 9.27 -1.45 6.35
CA GLY A 113 10.66 -1.09 6.08
C GLY A 113 11.04 -1.24 4.63
N ASP A 114 12.30 -0.93 4.30
CA ASP A 114 12.85 -1.05 2.95
C ASP A 114 14.35 -1.35 2.99
N TYR A 115 14.91 -1.86 1.88
CA TYR A 115 16.34 -2.19 1.74
C TYR A 115 16.92 -3.05 2.87
N GLY A 116 16.15 -4.05 3.33
CA GLY A 116 16.52 -4.96 4.42
C GLY A 116 16.47 -4.34 5.82
N LYS A 117 15.92 -3.13 5.97
CA LYS A 117 15.85 -2.42 7.26
C LYS A 117 14.42 -2.06 7.62
N LEU A 118 14.04 -2.28 8.86
CA LEU A 118 12.79 -1.77 9.40
C LEU A 118 12.86 -0.25 9.56
N TYR A 119 11.70 0.41 9.38
CA TYR A 119 11.58 1.82 9.74
C TYR A 119 11.79 2.02 11.25
N PRO A 120 12.32 3.18 11.70
CA PRO A 120 12.65 3.42 13.10
C PRO A 120 11.48 3.24 14.08
N SER A 121 10.25 3.40 13.62
CA SER A 121 9.03 3.20 14.40
C SER A 121 8.58 1.75 14.51
N TYR A 122 9.16 0.83 13.73
CA TYR A 122 8.75 -0.58 13.69
C TYR A 122 9.60 -1.45 14.61
N THR A 123 8.91 -2.35 15.33
CA THR A 123 9.52 -3.36 16.18
C THR A 123 9.27 -4.77 15.64
N GLN A 124 10.05 -5.76 16.09
CA GLN A 124 9.80 -7.16 15.70
C GLN A 124 8.42 -7.64 16.14
N GLU A 125 7.92 -7.19 17.31
CA GLU A 125 6.55 -7.48 17.75
C GLU A 125 5.50 -6.97 16.74
N MET A 126 5.71 -5.79 16.18
CA MET A 126 4.82 -5.24 15.15
C MET A 126 4.87 -6.07 13.86
N CYS A 127 6.04 -6.51 13.43
CA CYS A 127 6.19 -7.40 12.27
C CYS A 127 5.43 -8.72 12.48
N ASP A 128 5.54 -9.31 13.67
CA ASP A 128 4.84 -10.56 14.04
C ASP A 128 3.32 -10.38 14.02
N LYS A 129 2.84 -9.23 14.48
CA LYS A 129 1.40 -8.89 14.43
C LYS A 129 0.94 -8.57 13.01
N MET A 130 1.77 -7.91 12.19
CA MET A 130 1.47 -7.61 10.78
C MET A 130 1.19 -8.90 9.98
N ARG A 131 1.91 -9.99 10.28
CA ARG A 131 1.65 -11.31 9.67
C ARG A 131 0.21 -11.79 9.83
N ARG A 132 -0.49 -11.36 10.87
CA ARG A 132 -1.91 -11.72 11.11
C ARG A 132 -2.85 -11.08 10.09
N LEU A 133 -2.47 -9.95 9.48
CA LEU A 133 -3.26 -9.31 8.44
C LEU A 133 -3.33 -10.15 7.17
N LEU A 134 -2.35 -11.02 6.92
CA LEU A 134 -2.40 -11.95 5.79
C LEU A 134 -3.65 -12.84 5.83
N GLY A 135 -4.06 -13.29 7.02
CA GLY A 135 -5.23 -14.17 7.19
C GLY A 135 -6.58 -13.52 6.84
N VAL A 136 -6.63 -12.20 6.69
CA VAL A 136 -7.85 -11.45 6.33
C VAL A 136 -7.72 -10.72 4.98
N ALA A 137 -6.52 -10.68 4.41
CA ALA A 137 -6.23 -10.02 3.14
C ALA A 137 -6.70 -10.84 1.94
N ASP A 138 -7.15 -10.16 0.90
CA ASP A 138 -7.41 -10.72 -0.43
C ASP A 138 -6.22 -10.42 -1.37
N LEU A 139 -5.55 -9.27 -1.18
CA LEU A 139 -4.31 -8.86 -1.84
C LEU A 139 -3.30 -8.36 -0.82
N VAL A 140 -2.02 -8.64 -1.02
CA VAL A 140 -0.90 -8.04 -0.29
C VAL A 140 0.16 -7.51 -1.27
N THR A 141 0.73 -6.31 -0.96
CA THR A 141 1.68 -5.61 -1.86
C THR A 141 3.05 -5.34 -1.23
N PRO A 142 3.72 -6.33 -0.61
CA PRO A 142 4.99 -6.11 0.06
C PRO A 142 6.11 -5.74 -0.92
N ASN A 143 7.04 -4.88 -0.49
CA ASN A 143 8.38 -4.86 -1.06
C ASN A 143 9.19 -6.09 -0.59
N LEU A 144 10.42 -6.26 -1.09
CA LEU A 144 11.24 -7.43 -0.73
C LEU A 144 11.53 -7.53 0.77
N THR A 145 11.77 -6.41 1.44
CA THR A 145 12.02 -6.38 2.90
C THR A 145 10.79 -6.86 3.67
N GLU A 146 9.65 -6.34 3.30
CA GLU A 146 8.36 -6.67 3.90
C GLU A 146 7.98 -8.13 3.64
N ALA A 147 8.20 -8.62 2.42
CA ALA A 147 7.98 -10.02 2.08
C ALA A 147 8.85 -10.95 2.95
N CYS A 148 10.13 -10.60 3.16
CA CYS A 148 11.03 -11.33 4.05
C CYS A 148 10.54 -11.30 5.51
N GLN A 149 10.09 -10.15 6.01
CA GLN A 149 9.56 -10.01 7.37
C GLN A 149 8.24 -10.80 7.55
N LEU A 150 7.34 -10.74 6.57
CA LEU A 150 6.10 -11.51 6.60
C LEU A 150 6.34 -13.02 6.61
N LEU A 151 7.37 -13.48 5.91
CA LEU A 151 7.73 -14.89 5.81
C LEU A 151 8.64 -15.37 6.94
N ASP A 152 9.23 -14.45 7.70
CA ASP A 152 10.25 -14.74 8.73
C ASP A 152 11.51 -15.37 8.14
N ILE A 153 11.99 -14.82 7.04
CA ILE A 153 13.21 -15.22 6.35
C ILE A 153 14.21 -14.06 6.28
N PRO A 154 15.52 -14.33 6.22
CA PRO A 154 16.51 -13.28 6.12
C PRO A 154 16.40 -12.53 4.78
N TYR A 155 16.65 -11.22 4.83
CA TYR A 155 16.78 -10.40 3.62
C TYR A 155 18.09 -10.79 2.90
N PRO A 156 18.10 -10.99 1.57
CA PRO A 156 19.30 -11.33 0.80
C PRO A 156 20.33 -10.20 0.86
N GLU A 157 21.62 -10.52 1.06
CA GLU A 157 22.69 -9.54 1.29
C GLU A 157 22.81 -8.48 0.19
N ASP A 158 22.61 -8.90 -1.07
CA ASP A 158 22.67 -8.02 -2.25
C ASP A 158 21.30 -7.46 -2.68
N GLY A 159 20.22 -7.81 -1.98
CA GLY A 159 18.86 -7.44 -2.35
C GLY A 159 18.37 -8.04 -3.66
N ILE A 160 19.07 -9.06 -4.18
CA ILE A 160 18.74 -9.69 -5.46
C ILE A 160 18.12 -11.07 -5.23
N VAL A 161 17.03 -11.33 -5.90
CA VAL A 161 16.34 -12.63 -5.87
C VAL A 161 15.97 -13.07 -7.27
N THR A 162 16.10 -14.39 -7.53
CA THR A 162 15.66 -14.97 -8.79
C THR A 162 14.14 -15.06 -8.87
N ASP A 163 13.59 -15.15 -10.09
CA ASP A 163 12.14 -15.33 -10.27
C ASP A 163 11.61 -16.60 -9.59
N GLY A 164 12.42 -17.67 -9.54
CA GLY A 164 12.04 -18.90 -8.82
C GLY A 164 11.94 -18.71 -7.30
N VAL A 165 12.80 -17.85 -6.70
CA VAL A 165 12.69 -17.50 -5.28
C VAL A 165 11.47 -16.60 -5.06
N LEU A 166 11.22 -15.63 -5.93
CA LEU A 166 10.03 -14.77 -5.86
C LEU A 166 8.74 -15.57 -5.94
N GLN A 167 8.70 -16.58 -6.83
CA GLN A 167 7.59 -17.52 -6.90
C GLN A 167 7.36 -18.23 -5.58
N GLN A 168 8.40 -18.83 -4.99
CA GLN A 168 8.30 -19.52 -3.70
C GLN A 168 7.83 -18.58 -2.58
N MET A 169 8.33 -17.34 -2.56
CA MET A 169 7.91 -16.33 -1.60
C MET A 169 6.43 -15.98 -1.78
N ALA A 170 5.98 -15.73 -3.01
CA ALA A 170 4.59 -15.39 -3.31
C ALA A 170 3.62 -16.53 -2.97
N GLU A 171 3.98 -17.78 -3.30
CA GLU A 171 3.22 -18.98 -2.93
C GLU A 171 3.13 -19.13 -1.39
N ALA A 172 4.24 -18.90 -0.67
CA ALA A 172 4.28 -18.97 0.78
C ALA A 172 3.46 -17.87 1.47
N LEU A 173 3.40 -16.66 0.88
CA LEU A 173 2.53 -15.59 1.33
C LEU A 173 1.06 -15.93 1.06
N ALA A 174 0.75 -16.42 -0.14
CA ALA A 174 -0.60 -16.82 -0.53
C ALA A 174 -1.14 -17.97 0.35
N ALA A 175 -0.30 -18.91 0.74
CA ALA A 175 -0.67 -19.99 1.67
C ALA A 175 -1.08 -19.48 3.07
N ARG A 176 -0.81 -18.22 3.41
CA ARG A 176 -1.18 -17.59 4.68
C ARG A 176 -2.50 -16.81 4.63
N GLY A 177 -3.13 -16.68 3.43
CA GLY A 177 -4.45 -16.07 3.30
C GLY A 177 -4.74 -15.40 1.95
N PRO A 178 -3.92 -14.44 1.49
CA PRO A 178 -4.25 -13.67 0.29
C PRO A 178 -4.20 -14.55 -0.98
N GLN A 179 -5.20 -14.41 -1.84
CA GLN A 179 -5.19 -15.08 -3.14
C GLN A 179 -4.28 -14.35 -4.15
N GLN A 180 -4.05 -13.07 -3.92
CA GLN A 180 -3.25 -12.20 -4.76
C GLN A 180 -2.06 -11.64 -3.98
N VAL A 181 -0.85 -11.72 -4.58
CA VAL A 181 0.40 -11.18 -4.00
C VAL A 181 1.13 -10.41 -5.08
N VAL A 182 1.58 -9.19 -4.76
CA VAL A 182 2.48 -8.43 -5.62
C VAL A 182 3.73 -8.06 -4.84
N ILE A 183 4.86 -8.71 -5.14
CA ILE A 183 6.15 -8.30 -4.57
C ILE A 183 6.68 -7.15 -5.42
N THR A 184 6.73 -5.95 -4.83
CA THR A 184 6.93 -4.68 -5.53
C THR A 184 8.38 -4.19 -5.48
N GLY A 185 8.72 -3.26 -6.37
CA GLY A 185 9.93 -2.43 -6.25
C GLY A 185 11.26 -3.17 -6.44
N LEU A 186 11.26 -4.33 -7.09
CA LEU A 186 12.46 -5.13 -7.30
C LEU A 186 13.36 -4.51 -8.36
N HIS A 187 14.62 -4.26 -8.04
CA HIS A 187 15.59 -3.69 -8.96
C HIS A 187 16.12 -4.77 -9.93
N GLU A 188 16.00 -4.54 -11.24
CA GLU A 188 16.49 -5.42 -12.31
C GLU A 188 17.17 -4.60 -13.42
N GLY A 189 18.42 -4.26 -13.23
CA GLY A 189 19.18 -3.38 -14.18
C GLY A 189 18.52 -2.01 -14.32
N ASP A 190 18.11 -1.66 -15.55
CA ASP A 190 17.43 -0.40 -15.87
C ASP A 190 15.91 -0.44 -15.65
N PHE A 191 15.42 -1.47 -15.00
CA PHE A 191 13.99 -1.67 -14.74
C PHE A 191 13.69 -1.82 -13.26
N ILE A 192 12.47 -1.46 -12.90
CA ILE A 192 11.80 -1.88 -11.67
C ILE A 192 10.82 -2.99 -12.04
N LYS A 193 10.97 -4.13 -11.38
CA LYS A 193 10.15 -5.32 -11.56
C LYS A 193 9.14 -5.44 -10.44
N ASN A 194 7.91 -5.76 -10.78
CA ASN A 194 6.88 -6.20 -9.86
C ASN A 194 6.52 -7.64 -10.20
N PHE A 195 6.62 -8.54 -9.22
CA PHE A 195 6.31 -9.96 -9.38
C PHE A 195 4.89 -10.22 -8.85
N LEU A 196 4.04 -10.77 -9.70
CA LEU A 196 2.62 -11.01 -9.43
C LEU A 196 2.34 -12.50 -9.28
N TYR A 197 1.50 -12.80 -8.28
CA TYR A 197 0.86 -14.09 -8.11
C TYR A 197 -0.65 -13.88 -7.94
N ASP A 198 -1.44 -14.56 -8.77
CA ASP A 198 -2.91 -14.49 -8.75
C ASP A 198 -3.49 -15.90 -8.81
N ALA A 199 -3.84 -16.47 -7.66
CA ALA A 199 -4.46 -17.79 -7.52
C ALA A 199 -3.75 -18.91 -8.34
N GLY A 200 -2.41 -18.90 -8.36
CA GLY A 200 -1.58 -19.86 -9.09
C GLY A 200 -1.06 -19.37 -10.44
N HIS A 201 -1.59 -18.29 -10.99
CA HIS A 201 -1.04 -17.62 -12.15
C HIS A 201 0.06 -16.64 -11.75
N MET A 202 1.16 -16.62 -12.51
CA MET A 202 2.28 -15.72 -12.26
C MET A 202 2.51 -14.82 -13.45
N ALA A 203 2.83 -13.55 -13.17
CA ALA A 203 3.19 -12.57 -14.17
C ALA A 203 4.28 -11.62 -13.64
N ILE A 204 4.97 -10.94 -14.54
CA ILE A 204 5.97 -9.93 -14.19
C ILE A 204 5.66 -8.65 -14.97
N VAL A 205 5.47 -7.57 -14.25
CA VAL A 205 5.33 -6.24 -14.82
C VAL A 205 6.62 -5.46 -14.60
N ARG A 206 7.19 -4.93 -15.68
CA ARG A 206 8.41 -4.12 -15.67
C ARG A 206 8.10 -2.69 -16.04
N ALA A 207 8.71 -1.75 -15.33
CA ALA A 207 8.71 -0.33 -15.68
C ALA A 207 10.14 0.19 -15.73
N PRO A 208 10.46 1.22 -16.55
CA PRO A 208 11.77 1.84 -16.53
C PRO A 208 12.13 2.36 -15.14
N LYS A 209 13.38 2.18 -14.72
CA LYS A 209 13.91 2.80 -13.50
C LYS A 209 14.19 4.26 -13.79
N ILE A 210 13.42 5.16 -13.20
CA ILE A 210 13.49 6.60 -13.43
C ILE A 210 13.92 7.29 -12.14
N GLY A 211 15.11 7.88 -12.14
CA GLY A 211 15.65 8.58 -10.98
C GLY A 211 15.86 7.68 -9.76
N GLY A 212 15.68 8.27 -8.58
CA GLY A 212 15.73 7.55 -7.29
C GLY A 212 14.34 7.42 -6.67
N ASP A 213 14.29 6.77 -5.50
CA ASP A 213 13.05 6.58 -4.75
C ASP A 213 12.43 7.91 -4.34
N ARG A 214 11.10 7.94 -4.29
CA ARG A 214 10.35 9.09 -3.83
C ARG A 214 9.27 8.67 -2.85
N SER A 215 9.05 9.52 -1.85
CA SER A 215 7.98 9.34 -0.88
C SER A 215 6.63 9.20 -1.60
N GLY A 216 5.78 8.30 -1.11
CA GLY A 216 4.43 8.09 -1.61
C GLY A 216 4.30 7.23 -2.87
N SER A 217 5.41 6.73 -3.45
CA SER A 217 5.31 5.82 -4.60
C SER A 217 4.62 4.50 -4.25
N GLY A 218 4.89 3.95 -3.07
CA GLY A 218 4.20 2.76 -2.56
C GLY A 218 2.71 3.01 -2.35
N ASP A 219 2.37 4.10 -1.67
CA ASP A 219 0.97 4.49 -1.44
C ASP A 219 0.21 4.71 -2.77
N ALA A 220 0.84 5.40 -3.74
CA ALA A 220 0.26 5.60 -5.06
C ALA A 220 0.05 4.27 -5.80
N PHE A 221 1.03 3.36 -5.72
CA PHE A 221 0.93 2.03 -6.30
C PHE A 221 -0.24 1.26 -5.68
N ALA A 222 -0.29 1.14 -4.36
CA ALA A 222 -1.34 0.44 -3.63
C ALA A 222 -2.72 1.03 -3.92
N ALA A 223 -2.86 2.36 -3.94
CA ALA A 223 -4.11 3.07 -4.23
C ALA A 223 -4.64 2.78 -5.64
N ILE A 224 -3.79 2.85 -6.67
CA ILE A 224 -4.18 2.60 -8.06
C ILE A 224 -4.56 1.13 -8.26
N VAL A 225 -3.75 0.19 -7.73
CA VAL A 225 -4.06 -1.25 -7.81
C VAL A 225 -5.37 -1.54 -7.11
N ALA A 226 -5.57 -1.03 -5.90
CA ALA A 226 -6.81 -1.21 -5.14
C ALA A 226 -8.04 -0.69 -5.89
N ALA A 227 -7.98 0.54 -6.41
CA ALA A 227 -9.08 1.14 -7.15
C ALA A 227 -9.39 0.39 -8.46
N SER A 228 -8.36 -0.06 -9.18
CA SER A 228 -8.50 -0.87 -10.39
C SER A 228 -9.23 -2.18 -10.11
N LEU A 229 -8.80 -2.92 -9.09
CA LEU A 229 -9.44 -4.18 -8.69
C LEU A 229 -10.89 -3.99 -8.24
N ILE A 230 -11.18 -2.92 -7.50
CA ILE A 230 -12.55 -2.56 -7.10
C ILE A 230 -13.37 -2.18 -8.34
N ASN A 231 -12.77 -1.59 -9.36
CA ASN A 231 -13.44 -1.30 -10.64
C ASN A 231 -13.65 -2.54 -11.52
N GLY A 232 -13.03 -3.67 -11.18
CA GLY A 232 -13.20 -4.96 -11.84
C GLY A 232 -12.14 -5.25 -12.90
N GLU A 233 -11.02 -4.50 -12.88
CA GLU A 233 -9.85 -4.78 -13.71
C GLU A 233 -9.09 -6.02 -13.18
N GLY A 234 -8.32 -6.69 -14.04
CA GLY A 234 -7.42 -7.77 -13.64
C GLY A 234 -6.18 -7.27 -12.89
N LEU A 235 -5.54 -8.15 -12.11
CA LEU A 235 -4.37 -7.77 -11.30
C LEU A 235 -3.21 -7.26 -12.16
N GLU A 236 -2.90 -7.95 -13.26
CA GLU A 236 -1.80 -7.56 -14.15
C GLU A 236 -2.04 -6.18 -14.78
N GLU A 237 -3.26 -5.93 -15.26
CA GLU A 237 -3.67 -4.62 -15.80
C GLU A 237 -3.56 -3.52 -14.74
N ALA A 238 -4.03 -3.79 -13.52
CA ALA A 238 -3.96 -2.86 -12.40
C ALA A 238 -2.52 -2.48 -12.05
N VAL A 239 -1.62 -3.47 -11.98
CA VAL A 239 -0.19 -3.26 -11.69
C VAL A 239 0.50 -2.53 -12.84
N GLN A 240 0.19 -2.85 -14.10
CA GLN A 240 0.73 -2.14 -15.25
C GLN A 240 0.32 -0.66 -15.25
N LYS A 241 -0.96 -0.38 -14.94
CA LYS A 241 -1.48 0.99 -14.81
C LYS A 241 -0.73 1.76 -13.72
N ALA A 242 -0.60 1.18 -12.52
CA ALA A 242 0.11 1.79 -11.41
C ALA A 242 1.59 2.08 -11.76
N ALA A 243 2.30 1.10 -12.30
CA ALA A 243 3.70 1.23 -12.67
C ALA A 243 3.91 2.30 -13.75
N SER A 244 3.04 2.35 -14.77
CA SER A 244 3.10 3.35 -15.84
C SER A 244 2.82 4.76 -15.32
N PHE A 245 1.81 4.92 -14.48
CA PHE A 245 1.45 6.20 -13.86
C PHE A 245 2.60 6.74 -13.01
N ILE A 246 3.17 5.91 -12.13
CA ILE A 246 4.30 6.28 -11.28
C ILE A 246 5.52 6.67 -12.11
N SER A 247 5.83 5.92 -13.17
CA SER A 247 6.96 6.24 -14.07
C SER A 247 6.82 7.64 -14.67
N ARG A 248 5.60 8.03 -15.08
CA ARG A 248 5.35 9.39 -15.61
C ARG A 248 5.54 10.46 -14.55
N CYS A 249 5.01 10.23 -13.34
CA CYS A 249 5.20 11.15 -12.22
C CYS A 249 6.68 11.29 -11.83
N LEU A 250 7.46 10.20 -11.86
CA LEU A 250 8.90 10.21 -11.61
C LEU A 250 9.65 11.03 -12.68
N GLN A 251 9.30 10.83 -13.95
CA GLN A 251 9.89 11.61 -15.05
C GLN A 251 9.62 13.12 -14.86
N TYR A 252 8.38 13.48 -14.55
CA TYR A 252 8.00 14.87 -14.29
C TYR A 252 8.70 15.45 -13.06
N ALA A 253 8.90 14.64 -12.02
CA ALA A 253 9.65 15.07 -10.85
C ALA A 253 11.12 15.41 -11.16
N LEU A 254 11.75 14.70 -12.12
CA LEU A 254 13.09 15.02 -12.60
C LEU A 254 13.10 16.33 -13.43
N GLU A 255 12.11 16.53 -14.27
CA GLU A 255 11.96 17.76 -15.06
C GLU A 255 11.79 19.00 -14.18
N LEU A 256 11.11 18.86 -13.04
CA LEU A 256 10.92 19.91 -12.05
C LEU A 256 12.09 20.05 -11.06
N ASP A 257 13.10 19.18 -11.12
CA ASP A 257 14.21 19.09 -10.14
C ASP A 257 13.72 19.07 -8.68
N LEU A 258 12.63 18.32 -8.44
CA LEU A 258 12.03 18.25 -7.11
C LEU A 258 12.89 17.44 -6.13
N PRO A 259 13.08 17.90 -4.87
CA PRO A 259 13.66 17.08 -3.81
C PRO A 259 12.89 15.76 -3.64
N TRP A 260 13.61 14.67 -3.33
CA TRP A 260 13.01 13.32 -3.20
C TRP A 260 11.89 13.26 -2.16
N ASN A 261 12.02 14.02 -1.07
CA ASN A 261 11.08 14.08 0.03
C ASN A 261 9.85 14.97 -0.22
N TYR A 262 9.74 15.58 -1.41
CA TYR A 262 8.52 16.29 -1.83
C TYR A 262 7.48 15.34 -2.45
N GLY A 263 7.85 14.07 -2.64
CA GLY A 263 7.00 13.01 -3.16
C GLY A 263 6.74 13.08 -4.65
N LEU A 264 5.76 12.32 -5.11
CA LEU A 264 5.37 12.22 -6.52
C LEU A 264 4.48 13.41 -6.93
N PRO A 265 4.86 14.23 -7.94
CA PRO A 265 3.98 15.25 -8.50
C PRO A 265 2.93 14.62 -9.41
N PHE A 266 1.89 14.03 -8.85
CA PHE A 266 0.87 13.26 -9.55
C PHE A 266 -0.28 14.13 -10.10
N GLU A 267 -0.40 15.35 -9.68
CA GLU A 267 -1.55 16.23 -9.91
C GLU A 267 -1.80 16.45 -11.42
N GLU A 268 -0.75 16.56 -12.22
CA GLU A 268 -0.85 16.76 -13.66
C GLU A 268 -1.41 15.54 -14.42
N TYR A 269 -1.31 14.35 -13.83
CA TYR A 269 -1.65 13.09 -14.48
C TYR A 269 -2.95 12.45 -13.97
N LEU A 270 -3.67 13.08 -13.03
CA LEU A 270 -4.91 12.53 -12.46
C LEU A 270 -5.95 12.15 -13.52
N THR A 271 -6.02 12.91 -14.62
CA THR A 271 -6.96 12.65 -15.72
C THR A 271 -6.68 11.37 -16.49
N GLU A 272 -5.52 10.76 -16.34
CA GLU A 272 -5.14 9.52 -17.02
C GLU A 272 -5.62 8.26 -16.31
N LEU A 273 -6.15 8.39 -15.09
CA LEU A 273 -6.68 7.30 -14.29
C LEU A 273 -8.17 7.00 -14.54
N HIS A 274 -8.78 7.64 -15.53
CA HIS A 274 -10.20 7.47 -15.86
C HIS A 274 -10.49 6.19 -16.64
#